data_9cb417cef6f5d5e0facd64f5feda8c33
#
_entry.id   9cb417cef6f5d5e0facd64f5feda8c33
#
_cell.length_a   1.000
_cell.length_b   1.000
_cell.length_c   1.000
_cell.angle_alpha   90.00
_cell.angle_beta   90.00
_cell.angle_gamma   90.00
#
_symmetry.space_group_name_H-M   'P 1'
#
loop_
_entity.id
_entity.type
_entity.pdbx_description
1 polymer ?
#
loop_
_entity_poly.entity_id
_entity_poly.type
_entity_poly.pdbx_seq_one_letter_code
_entity_poly.pdbx_strand_id
1 'polypeptide(L)'
;MDISGSAALVTGGAGGLGEATVRRLVAAGARVVIADLATDKGTALAQELGSAVEFVETDVTSEESVSHALDAAAGLGPVRVTVAVHGGFGGGGRTLKSDGNPHTLEDFRKVIDHYLVGTFNVLRLSAAAIAQSEPREDGERGVIINTASIAAYEGTIGQVAYASAKGGVVGMTLTAARDLAVVGIRVVTIAPGTFITPAYGAAPEVVEAMWAPVVPFPKRMGQPAEYAQLVQSICENSYLNGEIIRIDGAIRFGPKSPRG
;
A
#
# COMPACT_ATOMS: atom_id res chain seq x y z
N MET A 1 10.73 -9.99 11.93
CA MET A 1 11.86 -9.28 12.59
C MET A 1 11.36 -8.20 13.54
N ASP A 2 12.11 -7.89 14.58
CA ASP A 2 11.90 -6.68 15.38
C ASP A 2 12.25 -5.44 14.53
N ILE A 3 11.36 -4.44 14.49
CA ILE A 3 11.55 -3.21 13.69
C ILE A 3 12.04 -2.02 14.51
N SER A 4 12.21 -2.18 15.81
CA SER A 4 12.71 -1.12 16.70
C SER A 4 14.08 -0.60 16.22
N GLY A 5 14.22 0.72 16.13
CA GLY A 5 15.43 1.39 15.64
C GLY A 5 15.67 1.28 14.14
N SER A 6 14.81 0.59 13.38
CA SER A 6 14.89 0.51 11.92
C SER A 6 14.20 1.70 11.25
N ALA A 7 14.62 2.01 10.02
CA ALA A 7 13.91 2.95 9.17
C ALA A 7 12.87 2.24 8.30
N ALA A 8 11.73 2.91 8.10
CA ALA A 8 10.65 2.46 7.24
C ALA A 8 10.25 3.56 6.24
N LEU A 9 9.92 3.17 5.01
CA LEU A 9 9.29 4.02 4.01
C LEU A 9 7.81 3.64 3.88
N VAL A 10 6.90 4.61 3.97
CA VAL A 10 5.46 4.39 3.75
C VAL A 10 4.99 5.31 2.65
N THR A 11 4.73 4.78 1.44
CA THR A 11 4.15 5.57 0.35
C THR A 11 2.64 5.68 0.51
N GLY A 12 2.07 6.86 0.20
CA GLY A 12 0.68 7.15 0.54
C GLY A 12 0.48 7.32 2.05
N GLY A 13 1.56 7.68 2.76
CA GLY A 13 1.62 7.70 4.22
C GLY A 13 0.88 8.86 4.89
N ALA A 14 0.42 9.87 4.13
CA ALA A 14 -0.27 11.04 4.66
C ALA A 14 -1.77 10.84 4.86
N GLY A 15 -2.33 9.66 4.61
CA GLY A 15 -3.76 9.46 4.78
C GLY A 15 -4.22 8.01 4.85
N GLY A 16 -5.43 7.82 5.35
CA GLY A 16 -6.13 6.56 5.40
C GLY A 16 -5.31 5.40 6.00
N LEU A 17 -5.10 4.37 5.19
CA LEU A 17 -4.32 3.18 5.59
C LEU A 17 -2.85 3.53 5.85
N GLY A 18 -2.31 4.48 5.07
CA GLY A 18 -0.90 4.89 5.20
C GLY A 18 -0.64 5.59 6.53
N GLU A 19 -1.46 6.58 6.91
CA GLU A 19 -1.33 7.26 8.20
C GLU A 19 -1.41 6.28 9.37
N ALA A 20 -2.39 5.37 9.37
CA ALA A 20 -2.51 4.35 10.40
C ALA A 20 -1.27 3.46 10.47
N THR A 21 -0.67 3.14 9.31
CA THR A 21 0.57 2.38 9.21
C THR A 21 1.75 3.14 9.80
N VAL A 22 1.92 4.42 9.43
CA VAL A 22 2.97 5.29 9.99
C VAL A 22 2.89 5.31 11.52
N ARG A 23 1.71 5.64 12.07
CA ARG A 23 1.48 5.69 13.52
C ARG A 23 1.82 4.35 14.21
N ARG A 24 1.43 3.25 13.59
CA ARG A 24 1.67 1.90 14.13
C ARG A 24 3.15 1.53 14.14
N LEU A 25 3.88 1.80 13.05
CA LEU A 25 5.30 1.52 12.95
C LEU A 25 6.13 2.39 13.92
N VAL A 26 5.76 3.67 14.08
CA VAL A 26 6.37 4.56 15.08
C VAL A 26 6.13 4.03 16.49
N ALA A 27 4.90 3.63 16.82
CA ALA A 27 4.58 3.04 18.13
C ALA A 27 5.35 1.73 18.41
N ALA A 28 5.75 1.00 17.35
CA ALA A 28 6.61 -0.18 17.44
C ALA A 28 8.12 0.15 17.44
N GLY A 29 8.49 1.43 17.55
CA GLY A 29 9.88 1.88 17.67
C GLY A 29 10.62 2.10 16.35
N ALA A 30 9.96 2.02 15.20
CA ALA A 30 10.57 2.36 13.92
C ALA A 30 10.64 3.88 13.72
N ARG A 31 11.57 4.33 12.88
CA ARG A 31 11.59 5.68 12.31
C ARG A 31 11.01 5.64 10.91
N VAL A 32 10.16 6.58 10.55
CA VAL A 32 9.34 6.46 9.33
C VAL A 32 9.48 7.67 8.44
N VAL A 33 9.73 7.44 7.15
CA VAL A 33 9.51 8.46 6.12
C VAL A 33 8.10 8.30 5.55
N ILE A 34 7.33 9.38 5.66
CA ILE A 34 6.05 9.55 4.98
C ILE A 34 6.36 10.02 3.55
N ALA A 35 6.10 9.18 2.57
CA ALA A 35 6.26 9.48 1.16
C ALA A 35 4.87 9.68 0.52
N ASP A 36 4.50 10.92 0.21
CA ASP A 36 3.16 11.25 -0.30
C ASP A 36 3.20 12.54 -1.14
N LEU A 37 2.21 12.72 -2.01
CA LEU A 37 1.99 13.98 -2.74
C LEU A 37 1.25 15.03 -1.88
N ALA A 38 0.60 14.63 -0.80
CA ALA A 38 -0.20 15.49 0.06
C ALA A 38 0.67 16.23 1.08
N THR A 39 1.44 17.22 0.62
CA THR A 39 2.46 17.95 1.38
C THR A 39 1.95 18.51 2.71
N ASP A 40 0.80 19.20 2.70
CA ASP A 40 0.27 19.80 3.93
C ASP A 40 -0.06 18.74 4.99
N LYS A 41 -0.71 17.64 4.59
CA LYS A 41 -1.09 16.56 5.50
C LYS A 41 0.12 15.78 5.99
N GLY A 42 1.04 15.47 5.09
CA GLY A 42 2.24 14.73 5.43
C GLY A 42 3.14 15.51 6.39
N THR A 43 3.33 16.80 6.14
CA THR A 43 4.09 17.70 7.02
C THR A 43 3.44 17.82 8.40
N ALA A 44 2.12 18.02 8.46
CA ALA A 44 1.41 18.10 9.73
C ALA A 44 1.52 16.80 10.54
N LEU A 45 1.39 15.65 9.89
CA LEU A 45 1.54 14.33 10.53
C LEU A 45 2.96 14.11 11.05
N ALA A 46 3.98 14.48 10.27
CA ALA A 46 5.38 14.36 10.69
C ALA A 46 5.66 15.27 11.91
N GLN A 47 5.15 16.51 11.90
CA GLN A 47 5.27 17.42 13.05
C GLN A 47 4.59 16.86 14.31
N GLU A 48 3.40 16.28 14.18
CA GLU A 48 2.67 15.66 15.29
C GLU A 48 3.45 14.49 15.90
N LEU A 49 4.05 13.63 15.05
CA LEU A 49 4.77 12.42 15.50
C LEU A 49 6.22 12.69 15.92
N GLY A 50 6.73 13.89 15.67
CA GLY A 50 8.02 14.34 16.15
C GLY A 50 9.22 13.73 15.42
N SER A 51 10.37 13.69 16.08
CA SER A 51 11.67 13.35 15.48
C SER A 51 11.81 11.92 14.93
N ALA A 52 10.83 11.07 15.19
CA ALA A 52 10.81 9.71 14.62
C ALA A 52 10.26 9.67 13.19
N VAL A 53 9.73 10.80 12.68
CA VAL A 53 9.05 10.84 11.39
C VAL A 53 9.53 12.02 10.54
N GLU A 54 9.77 11.75 9.27
CA GLU A 54 10.08 12.74 8.26
C GLU A 54 9.06 12.66 7.11
N PHE A 55 8.70 13.80 6.54
CA PHE A 55 7.87 13.85 5.34
C PHE A 55 8.72 14.21 4.12
N VAL A 56 8.53 13.45 3.04
CA VAL A 56 9.14 13.71 1.74
C VAL A 56 8.04 13.69 0.67
N GLU A 57 7.86 14.80 -0.03
CA GLU A 57 6.96 14.84 -1.19
C GLU A 57 7.44 13.84 -2.24
N THR A 58 6.57 12.88 -2.59
CA THR A 58 6.99 11.74 -3.41
C THR A 58 5.94 11.35 -4.45
N ASP A 59 6.35 11.40 -5.73
CA ASP A 59 5.65 10.75 -6.82
C ASP A 59 6.22 9.34 -7.03
N VAL A 60 5.41 8.32 -6.77
CA VAL A 60 5.82 6.92 -6.91
C VAL A 60 6.16 6.51 -8.34
N THR A 61 5.72 7.28 -9.34
CA THR A 61 6.03 7.04 -10.76
C THR A 61 7.38 7.62 -11.18
N SER A 62 7.99 8.47 -10.34
CA SER A 62 9.31 9.05 -10.55
C SER A 62 10.38 8.27 -9.79
N GLU A 63 11.39 7.79 -10.51
CA GLU A 63 12.56 7.13 -9.92
C GLU A 63 13.33 8.07 -8.99
N GLU A 64 13.56 9.30 -9.42
CA GLU A 64 14.28 10.32 -8.65
C GLU A 64 13.54 10.62 -7.33
N SER A 65 12.23 10.80 -7.41
CA SER A 65 11.39 11.12 -6.24
C SER A 65 11.39 10.00 -5.20
N VAL A 66 11.26 8.74 -5.64
CA VAL A 66 11.31 7.58 -4.74
C VAL A 66 12.71 7.38 -4.16
N SER A 67 13.78 7.59 -4.95
CA SER A 67 15.16 7.50 -4.47
C SER A 67 15.42 8.53 -3.38
N HIS A 68 14.99 9.78 -3.56
CA HIS A 68 15.12 10.83 -2.55
C HIS A 68 14.42 10.47 -1.23
N ALA A 69 13.22 9.89 -1.30
CA ALA A 69 12.52 9.43 -0.10
C ALA A 69 13.24 8.25 0.61
N LEU A 70 13.89 7.36 -0.14
CA LEU A 70 14.71 6.28 0.41
C LEU A 70 16.02 6.79 1.01
N ASP A 71 16.65 7.80 0.42
CA ASP A 71 17.83 8.45 0.99
C ASP A 71 17.50 9.11 2.33
N ALA A 72 16.34 9.79 2.43
CA ALA A 72 15.85 10.31 3.70
C ALA A 72 15.63 9.19 4.72
N ALA A 73 15.03 8.07 4.30
CA ALA A 73 14.85 6.91 5.19
C ALA A 73 16.19 6.33 5.65
N ALA A 74 17.19 6.24 4.79
CA ALA A 74 18.54 5.80 5.14
C ALA A 74 19.22 6.76 6.14
N GLY A 75 18.92 8.05 6.06
CA GLY A 75 19.35 9.06 7.06
C GLY A 75 18.77 8.84 8.45
N LEU A 76 17.58 8.22 8.56
CA LEU A 76 16.96 7.90 9.84
C LEU A 76 17.51 6.59 10.46
N GLY A 77 18.08 5.69 9.66
CA GLY A 77 18.61 4.41 10.13
C GLY A 77 18.62 3.32 9.06
N PRO A 78 18.95 2.07 9.40
CA PRO A 78 18.95 0.99 8.43
C PRO A 78 17.54 0.77 7.87
N VAL A 79 17.36 0.93 6.55
CA VAL A 79 16.08 0.73 5.87
C VAL A 79 15.75 -0.76 5.89
N ARG A 80 14.64 -1.14 6.54
CA ARG A 80 14.22 -2.54 6.67
C ARG A 80 12.78 -2.79 6.28
N VAL A 81 11.95 -1.75 6.25
CA VAL A 81 10.52 -1.88 5.96
C VAL A 81 10.13 -0.91 4.87
N THR A 82 9.44 -1.40 3.86
CA THR A 82 8.73 -0.53 2.91
C THR A 82 7.28 -0.98 2.83
N VAL A 83 6.37 -0.03 2.96
CA VAL A 83 4.93 -0.27 2.78
C VAL A 83 4.43 0.59 1.62
N ALA A 84 4.16 -0.05 0.49
CA ALA A 84 3.60 0.61 -0.68
C ALA A 84 2.06 0.60 -0.56
N VAL A 85 1.49 1.68 0.01
CA VAL A 85 0.04 1.81 0.25
C VAL A 85 -0.55 3.04 -0.44
N HIS A 86 0.20 3.64 -1.36
CA HIS A 86 -0.27 4.75 -2.19
C HIS A 86 -1.55 4.37 -2.96
N GLY A 87 -2.46 5.35 -3.04
CA GLY A 87 -3.77 5.15 -3.64
C GLY A 87 -4.52 6.47 -3.80
N GLY A 88 -5.85 6.38 -3.84
CA GLY A 88 -6.70 7.58 -3.93
C GLY A 88 -6.87 8.14 -5.35
N PHE A 89 -6.18 7.58 -6.34
CA PHE A 89 -6.37 7.98 -7.73
C PHE A 89 -7.67 7.37 -8.28
N GLY A 90 -8.60 8.24 -8.65
CA GLY A 90 -9.79 7.83 -9.39
C GLY A 90 -9.40 7.35 -10.79
N GLY A 91 -9.87 6.23 -11.21
CA GLY A 91 -9.58 5.69 -12.53
C GLY A 91 -10.52 4.54 -12.82
N GLY A 92 -11.79 4.87 -12.94
CA GLY A 92 -12.82 3.93 -13.32
C GLY A 92 -13.41 4.26 -14.70
N GLY A 93 -13.86 3.25 -15.39
CA GLY A 93 -14.56 3.41 -16.65
C GLY A 93 -14.92 2.06 -17.23
N ARG A 94 -16.10 1.97 -17.82
CA ARG A 94 -16.50 0.76 -18.56
C ARG A 94 -15.64 0.63 -19.80
N THR A 95 -15.29 -0.61 -20.18
CA THR A 95 -14.56 -0.91 -21.42
C THR A 95 -15.25 -0.30 -22.64
N LEU A 96 -16.59 -0.34 -22.66
CA LEU A 96 -17.44 0.40 -23.57
C LEU A 96 -18.35 1.33 -22.75
N LYS A 97 -18.27 2.63 -23.00
CA LYS A 97 -19.09 3.66 -22.35
C LYS A 97 -20.54 3.60 -22.83
N SER A 98 -21.45 4.22 -22.10
CA SER A 98 -22.87 4.26 -22.45
C SER A 98 -23.17 5.03 -23.75
N ASP A 99 -22.27 5.92 -24.15
CA ASP A 99 -22.31 6.67 -25.41
C ASP A 99 -21.75 5.90 -26.61
N GLY A 100 -21.35 4.63 -26.41
CA GLY A 100 -20.77 3.78 -27.45
C GLY A 100 -19.27 3.99 -27.68
N ASN A 101 -18.62 4.93 -26.98
CA ASN A 101 -17.19 5.16 -27.09
C ASN A 101 -16.38 4.15 -26.25
N PRO A 102 -15.21 3.68 -26.73
CA PRO A 102 -14.33 2.82 -25.93
C PRO A 102 -13.74 3.59 -24.76
N HIS A 103 -13.32 2.85 -23.72
CA HIS A 103 -12.43 3.37 -22.68
C HIS A 103 -11.11 3.82 -23.31
N THR A 104 -10.62 5.01 -22.94
CA THR A 104 -9.39 5.53 -23.55
C THR A 104 -8.15 4.77 -23.07
N LEU A 105 -7.18 4.56 -23.96
CA LEU A 105 -5.91 3.98 -23.56
C LEU A 105 -5.13 4.91 -22.61
N GLU A 106 -5.33 6.21 -22.71
CA GLU A 106 -4.71 7.20 -21.83
C GLU A 106 -5.17 7.00 -20.38
N ASP A 107 -6.49 6.91 -20.15
CA ASP A 107 -7.02 6.69 -18.80
C ASP A 107 -6.59 5.31 -18.25
N PHE A 108 -6.58 4.29 -19.09
CA PHE A 108 -6.09 2.96 -18.71
C PHE A 108 -4.61 3.03 -18.28
N ARG A 109 -3.75 3.66 -19.09
CA ARG A 109 -2.31 3.80 -18.79
C ARG A 109 -2.07 4.57 -17.50
N LYS A 110 -2.76 5.69 -17.27
CA LYS A 110 -2.63 6.46 -16.01
C LYS A 110 -2.86 5.59 -14.76
N VAL A 111 -3.87 4.71 -14.82
CA VAL A 111 -4.17 3.79 -13.72
C VAL A 111 -3.07 2.73 -13.56
N ILE A 112 -2.61 2.15 -14.67
CA ILE A 112 -1.51 1.17 -14.67
C ILE A 112 -0.23 1.83 -14.15
N ASP A 113 0.11 3.01 -14.64
CA ASP A 113 1.34 3.72 -14.26
C ASP A 113 1.34 4.01 -12.75
N HIS A 114 0.24 4.54 -12.21
CA HIS A 114 0.18 4.86 -10.79
C HIS A 114 0.20 3.59 -9.90
N TYR A 115 -0.67 2.62 -10.17
CA TYR A 115 -0.89 1.50 -9.24
C TYR A 115 0.03 0.29 -9.47
N LEU A 116 0.48 0.05 -10.69
CA LEU A 116 1.34 -1.09 -11.00
C LEU A 116 2.79 -0.66 -11.18
N VAL A 117 3.05 0.26 -12.13
CA VAL A 117 4.41 0.72 -12.40
C VAL A 117 4.99 1.46 -11.18
N GLY A 118 4.21 2.34 -10.54
CA GLY A 118 4.62 3.02 -9.31
C GLY A 118 4.91 2.04 -8.16
N THR A 119 4.08 1.00 -7.97
CA THR A 119 4.35 -0.03 -6.95
C THR A 119 5.63 -0.81 -7.28
N PHE A 120 5.86 -1.17 -8.55
CA PHE A 120 7.11 -1.82 -8.96
C PHE A 120 8.33 -0.90 -8.77
N ASN A 121 8.18 0.40 -9.09
CA ASN A 121 9.24 1.39 -8.89
C ASN A 121 9.64 1.49 -7.40
N VAL A 122 8.65 1.58 -6.50
CA VAL A 122 8.89 1.57 -5.05
C VAL A 122 9.55 0.25 -4.62
N LEU A 123 9.04 -0.90 -5.09
CA LEU A 123 9.57 -2.22 -4.73
C LEU A 123 11.05 -2.36 -5.12
N ARG A 124 11.41 -2.08 -6.38
CA ARG A 124 12.78 -2.28 -6.88
C ARG A 124 13.80 -1.37 -6.22
N LEU A 125 13.44 -0.10 -5.98
CA LEU A 125 14.33 0.86 -5.34
C LEU A 125 14.46 0.57 -3.84
N SER A 126 13.36 0.21 -3.17
CA SER A 126 13.40 -0.25 -1.78
C SER A 126 14.23 -1.51 -1.60
N ALA A 127 14.16 -2.46 -2.54
CA ALA A 127 15.00 -3.64 -2.50
C ALA A 127 16.49 -3.28 -2.53
N ALA A 128 16.88 -2.33 -3.38
CA ALA A 128 18.26 -1.83 -3.44
C ALA A 128 18.69 -1.16 -2.12
N ALA A 129 17.82 -0.34 -1.52
CA ALA A 129 18.12 0.33 -0.25
C ALA A 129 18.20 -0.67 0.92
N ILE A 130 17.25 -1.61 1.02
CA ILE A 130 17.23 -2.64 2.08
C ILE A 130 18.45 -3.57 1.98
N ALA A 131 18.91 -3.89 0.76
CA ALA A 131 20.08 -4.74 0.55
C ALA A 131 21.37 -4.16 1.11
N GLN A 132 21.44 -2.84 1.33
CA GLN A 132 22.59 -2.18 1.99
C GLN A 132 22.59 -2.38 3.51
N SER A 133 21.48 -2.80 4.11
CA SER A 133 21.40 -3.06 5.55
C SER A 133 22.08 -4.38 5.90
N GLU A 134 22.79 -4.42 7.01
CA GLU A 134 23.38 -5.67 7.50
C GLU A 134 22.30 -6.72 7.79
N PRO A 135 22.52 -8.00 7.42
CA PRO A 135 21.55 -9.06 7.71
C PRO A 135 21.41 -9.26 9.22
N ARG A 136 20.23 -9.65 9.66
CA ARG A 136 19.99 -10.11 11.03
C ARG A 136 20.43 -11.57 11.19
N GLU A 137 20.27 -12.12 12.40
CA GLU A 137 20.75 -13.46 12.76
C GLU A 137 20.23 -14.57 11.82
N ASP A 138 18.99 -14.45 11.33
CA ASP A 138 18.38 -15.39 10.38
C ASP A 138 18.66 -15.07 8.90
N GLY A 139 19.52 -14.08 8.62
CA GLY A 139 19.82 -13.61 7.27
C GLY A 139 18.83 -12.59 6.71
N GLU A 140 17.76 -12.26 7.43
CA GLU A 140 16.75 -11.29 6.99
C GLU A 140 17.32 -9.86 7.00
N ARG A 141 17.19 -9.13 5.87
CA ARG A 141 17.51 -7.71 5.77
C ARG A 141 16.28 -6.83 5.90
N GLY A 142 15.12 -7.30 5.45
CA GLY A 142 13.91 -6.53 5.55
C GLY A 142 12.72 -7.11 4.80
N VAL A 143 11.64 -6.34 4.76
CA VAL A 143 10.38 -6.72 4.12
C VAL A 143 9.79 -5.57 3.32
N ILE A 144 9.27 -5.89 2.13
CA ILE A 144 8.49 -4.99 1.29
C ILE A 144 7.05 -5.48 1.30
N ILE A 145 6.13 -4.60 1.69
CA ILE A 145 4.69 -4.89 1.80
C ILE A 145 3.96 -4.06 0.74
N ASN A 146 3.43 -4.72 -0.26
CA ASN A 146 2.63 -4.07 -1.30
C ASN A 146 1.15 -4.08 -0.94
N THR A 147 0.38 -3.15 -1.53
CA THR A 147 -1.07 -3.09 -1.38
C THR A 147 -1.76 -3.36 -2.70
N ALA A 148 -2.36 -4.54 -2.82
CA ALA A 148 -3.28 -4.87 -3.89
C ALA A 148 -4.70 -4.35 -3.58
N SER A 149 -5.71 -5.15 -3.87
CA SER A 149 -7.12 -4.98 -3.53
C SER A 149 -7.84 -6.29 -3.78
N ILE A 150 -8.96 -6.52 -3.13
CA ILE A 150 -9.88 -7.60 -3.52
C ILE A 150 -10.39 -7.41 -4.95
N ALA A 151 -10.36 -6.20 -5.51
CA ALA A 151 -10.67 -5.94 -6.90
C ALA A 151 -9.73 -6.65 -7.90
N ALA A 152 -8.56 -7.11 -7.45
CA ALA A 152 -7.69 -7.98 -8.24
C ALA A 152 -8.33 -9.34 -8.57
N TYR A 153 -9.30 -9.76 -7.77
CA TYR A 153 -10.00 -11.06 -7.88
C TYR A 153 -11.46 -10.88 -8.31
N GLU A 154 -12.14 -9.87 -7.75
CA GLU A 154 -13.56 -9.63 -7.97
C GLU A 154 -13.80 -8.16 -8.35
N GLY A 155 -13.19 -7.70 -9.46
CA GLY A 155 -13.42 -6.36 -9.97
C GLY A 155 -14.89 -6.13 -10.34
N THR A 156 -15.42 -4.97 -9.96
CA THR A 156 -16.79 -4.56 -10.32
C THR A 156 -16.83 -3.89 -11.69
N ILE A 157 -18.02 -3.71 -12.22
CA ILE A 157 -18.24 -2.97 -13.48
C ILE A 157 -17.57 -1.59 -13.40
N GLY A 158 -16.78 -1.25 -14.43
CA GLY A 158 -16.04 0.02 -14.49
C GLY A 158 -14.66 0.00 -13.86
N GLN A 159 -14.18 -1.14 -13.36
CA GLN A 159 -12.87 -1.26 -12.70
C GLN A 159 -11.82 -1.98 -13.54
N VAL A 160 -11.98 -2.13 -14.86
CA VAL A 160 -11.05 -2.92 -15.67
C VAL A 160 -9.58 -2.47 -15.51
N ALA A 161 -9.31 -1.18 -15.54
CA ALA A 161 -7.95 -0.66 -15.38
C ALA A 161 -7.41 -0.91 -13.94
N TYR A 162 -8.23 -0.61 -12.93
CA TYR A 162 -7.86 -0.80 -11.53
C TYR A 162 -7.65 -2.28 -11.17
N ALA A 163 -8.58 -3.14 -11.60
CA ALA A 163 -8.46 -4.59 -11.40
C ALA A 163 -7.22 -5.16 -12.09
N SER A 164 -6.92 -4.69 -13.32
CA SER A 164 -5.69 -5.08 -14.03
C SER A 164 -4.43 -4.66 -13.28
N ALA A 165 -4.38 -3.40 -12.81
CA ALA A 165 -3.23 -2.92 -12.04
C ALA A 165 -3.04 -3.71 -10.74
N LYS A 166 -4.11 -3.90 -9.96
CA LYS A 166 -4.05 -4.64 -8.69
C LYS A 166 -3.83 -6.15 -8.90
N GLY A 167 -4.31 -6.71 -10.01
CA GLY A 167 -3.98 -8.06 -10.45
C GLY A 167 -2.49 -8.20 -10.81
N GLY A 168 -1.90 -7.18 -11.44
CA GLY A 168 -0.46 -7.11 -11.68
C GLY A 168 0.36 -7.08 -10.39
N VAL A 169 -0.08 -6.32 -9.37
CA VAL A 169 0.58 -6.31 -8.04
C VAL A 169 0.53 -7.71 -7.39
N VAL A 170 -0.59 -8.42 -7.50
CA VAL A 170 -0.70 -9.81 -7.05
C VAL A 170 0.28 -10.71 -7.81
N GLY A 171 0.32 -10.58 -9.15
CA GLY A 171 1.16 -11.41 -10.02
C GLY A 171 2.66 -11.26 -9.76
N MET A 172 3.14 -10.04 -9.45
CA MET A 172 4.56 -9.81 -9.18
C MET A 172 5.02 -10.29 -7.79
N THR A 173 4.12 -10.50 -6.83
CA THR A 173 4.46 -10.75 -5.42
C THR A 173 5.37 -11.95 -5.23
N LEU A 174 4.94 -13.13 -5.69
CA LEU A 174 5.71 -14.37 -5.51
C LEU A 174 7.03 -14.34 -6.29
N THR A 175 7.02 -13.78 -7.50
CA THR A 175 8.23 -13.67 -8.33
C THR A 175 9.26 -12.77 -7.66
N ALA A 176 8.85 -11.58 -7.21
CA ALA A 176 9.73 -10.65 -6.51
C ALA A 176 10.26 -11.25 -5.18
N ALA A 177 9.42 -11.97 -4.44
CA ALA A 177 9.84 -12.67 -3.22
C ALA A 177 10.94 -13.71 -3.49
N ARG A 178 10.84 -14.45 -4.61
CA ARG A 178 11.86 -15.43 -5.02
C ARG A 178 13.14 -14.76 -5.50
N ASP A 179 13.04 -13.70 -6.30
CA ASP A 179 14.19 -12.93 -6.78
C ASP A 179 14.99 -12.34 -5.64
N LEU A 180 14.32 -11.84 -4.60
CA LEU A 180 14.93 -11.13 -3.48
C LEU A 180 15.31 -12.04 -2.30
N ALA A 181 14.93 -13.31 -2.32
CA ALA A 181 15.28 -14.27 -1.28
C ALA A 181 16.80 -14.43 -1.10
N VAL A 182 17.56 -14.35 -2.20
CA VAL A 182 19.03 -14.47 -2.18
C VAL A 182 19.73 -13.34 -1.41
N VAL A 183 19.04 -12.21 -1.23
CA VAL A 183 19.53 -11.05 -0.47
C VAL A 183 18.78 -10.87 0.86
N GLY A 184 17.98 -11.84 1.29
CA GLY A 184 17.30 -11.82 2.59
C GLY A 184 16.17 -10.78 2.68
N ILE A 185 15.48 -10.49 1.59
CA ILE A 185 14.36 -9.56 1.56
C ILE A 185 13.07 -10.32 1.26
N ARG A 186 12.07 -10.15 2.12
CA ARG A 186 10.73 -10.71 1.92
C ARG A 186 9.83 -9.75 1.14
N VAL A 187 8.90 -10.30 0.38
CA VAL A 187 7.84 -9.53 -0.29
C VAL A 187 6.49 -10.15 0.05
N VAL A 188 5.59 -9.36 0.61
CA VAL A 188 4.23 -9.77 0.95
C VAL A 188 3.25 -8.73 0.42
N THR A 189 2.09 -9.15 -0.01
CA THR A 189 1.05 -8.24 -0.49
C THR A 189 -0.21 -8.36 0.36
N ILE A 190 -0.75 -7.22 0.78
CA ILE A 190 -2.06 -7.15 1.43
C ILE A 190 -3.09 -6.82 0.34
N ALA A 191 -4.22 -7.54 0.34
CA ALA A 191 -5.37 -7.26 -0.51
C ALA A 191 -6.56 -6.80 0.36
N PRO A 192 -6.71 -5.49 0.61
CA PRO A 192 -7.78 -4.96 1.43
C PRO A 192 -9.15 -5.09 0.73
N GLY A 193 -10.18 -5.30 1.54
CA GLY A 193 -11.58 -5.09 1.17
C GLY A 193 -11.99 -3.62 1.29
N THR A 194 -13.14 -3.38 1.89
CA THR A 194 -13.67 -2.04 2.13
C THR A 194 -13.18 -1.52 3.48
N PHE A 195 -12.45 -0.42 3.48
CA PHE A 195 -11.92 0.24 4.68
C PHE A 195 -12.42 1.68 4.74
N ILE A 196 -12.68 2.18 5.95
CA ILE A 196 -13.04 3.59 6.15
C ILE A 196 -11.80 4.44 5.90
N THR A 197 -11.80 5.14 4.77
CA THR A 197 -10.69 6.02 4.38
C THR A 197 -11.23 7.28 3.69
N PRO A 198 -10.49 8.39 3.71
CA PRO A 198 -10.87 9.62 3.00
C PRO A 198 -11.02 9.44 1.48
N ALA A 199 -10.45 8.38 0.89
CA ALA A 199 -10.53 8.09 -0.55
C ALA A 199 -11.97 7.92 -1.07
N TYR A 200 -12.94 7.66 -0.21
CA TYR A 200 -14.35 7.59 -0.61
C TYR A 200 -14.98 8.96 -0.89
N GLY A 201 -14.38 10.06 -0.43
CA GLY A 201 -14.88 11.42 -0.69
C GLY A 201 -16.23 11.76 -0.03
N ALA A 202 -16.66 10.96 0.96
CA ALA A 202 -17.91 11.16 1.70
C ALA A 202 -17.68 10.92 3.20
N ALA A 203 -18.62 11.37 4.03
CA ALA A 203 -18.55 11.17 5.48
C ALA A 203 -18.50 9.67 5.83
N PRO A 204 -17.70 9.29 6.83
CA PRO A 204 -17.49 7.88 7.21
C PRO A 204 -18.79 7.12 7.44
N GLU A 205 -19.78 7.74 8.09
CA GLU A 205 -21.07 7.13 8.41
C GLU A 205 -21.88 6.79 7.15
N VAL A 206 -21.80 7.65 6.13
CA VAL A 206 -22.47 7.44 4.83
C VAL A 206 -21.83 6.27 4.09
N VAL A 207 -20.50 6.24 4.08
CA VAL A 207 -19.74 5.17 3.42
C VAL A 207 -19.98 3.84 4.12
N GLU A 208 -19.94 3.84 5.45
CA GLU A 208 -20.18 2.64 6.25
C GLU A 208 -21.60 2.10 6.07
N ALA A 209 -22.63 2.96 6.12
CA ALA A 209 -24.01 2.54 5.88
C ALA A 209 -24.20 1.87 4.50
N MET A 210 -23.40 2.28 3.51
CA MET A 210 -23.44 1.72 2.16
C MET A 210 -22.75 0.34 2.09
N TRP A 211 -21.60 0.18 2.72
CA TRP A 211 -20.75 -0.99 2.55
C TRP A 211 -20.89 -2.06 3.65
N ALA A 212 -21.21 -1.67 4.89
CA ALA A 212 -21.33 -2.61 6.01
C ALA A 212 -22.34 -3.77 5.74
N PRO A 213 -23.51 -3.51 5.07
CA PRO A 213 -24.47 -4.59 4.80
C PRO A 213 -23.93 -5.73 3.94
N VAL A 214 -22.95 -5.46 3.06
CA VAL A 214 -22.38 -6.46 2.15
C VAL A 214 -21.14 -7.17 2.72
N VAL A 215 -20.62 -6.73 3.86
CA VAL A 215 -19.56 -7.43 4.57
C VAL A 215 -20.15 -8.60 5.39
N PRO A 216 -19.74 -9.85 5.16
CA PRO A 216 -20.26 -10.99 5.89
C PRO A 216 -20.05 -10.91 7.41
N PHE A 217 -18.80 -10.69 7.87
CA PHE A 217 -18.47 -10.53 9.28
C PHE A 217 -17.04 -9.96 9.44
N PRO A 218 -16.84 -9.01 10.37
CA PRO A 218 -17.86 -8.28 11.16
C PRO A 218 -18.72 -7.38 10.23
N LYS A 219 -19.97 -7.12 10.65
CA LYS A 219 -20.93 -6.30 9.87
C LYS A 219 -20.58 -4.81 9.89
N ARG A 220 -19.40 -4.48 9.40
CA ARG A 220 -18.83 -3.13 9.28
C ARG A 220 -17.72 -3.08 8.25
N MET A 221 -17.31 -1.90 7.88
CA MET A 221 -16.07 -1.72 7.13
C MET A 221 -14.83 -1.97 8.01
N GLY A 222 -13.72 -2.31 7.39
CA GLY A 222 -12.42 -2.38 8.06
C GLY A 222 -11.97 -1.00 8.54
N GLN A 223 -11.29 -0.97 9.69
CA GLN A 223 -10.68 0.24 10.22
C GLN A 223 -9.20 0.31 9.76
N PRO A 224 -8.66 1.49 9.42
CA PRO A 224 -7.26 1.63 9.03
C PRO A 224 -6.28 1.01 10.02
N ALA A 225 -6.58 1.03 11.31
CA ALA A 225 -5.76 0.42 12.35
C ALA A 225 -5.65 -1.12 12.21
N GLU A 226 -6.66 -1.79 11.63
CA GLU A 226 -6.62 -3.24 11.40
C GLU A 226 -5.68 -3.59 10.23
N TYR A 227 -5.63 -2.74 9.20
CA TYR A 227 -4.63 -2.85 8.14
C TYR A 227 -3.21 -2.67 8.71
N ALA A 228 -3.00 -1.61 9.50
CA ALA A 228 -1.71 -1.32 10.12
C ALA A 228 -1.26 -2.44 11.08
N GLN A 229 -2.18 -3.07 11.80
CA GLN A 229 -1.90 -4.24 12.63
C GLN A 229 -1.39 -5.42 11.79
N LEU A 230 -1.99 -5.67 10.62
CA LEU A 230 -1.51 -6.72 9.72
C LEU A 230 -0.11 -6.38 9.17
N VAL A 231 0.16 -5.12 8.83
CA VAL A 231 1.51 -4.67 8.43
C VAL A 231 2.54 -5.01 9.51
N GLN A 232 2.29 -4.67 10.77
CA GLN A 232 3.19 -5.00 11.88
C GLN A 232 3.35 -6.52 12.02
N SER A 233 2.27 -7.29 11.96
CA SER A 233 2.32 -8.75 12.03
C SER A 233 3.17 -9.37 10.92
N ILE A 234 3.13 -8.81 9.69
CA ILE A 234 3.98 -9.24 8.58
C ILE A 234 5.46 -8.90 8.87
N CYS A 235 5.74 -7.72 9.42
CA CYS A 235 7.11 -7.37 9.82
C CYS A 235 7.67 -8.37 10.84
N GLU A 236 6.90 -8.72 11.87
CA GLU A 236 7.31 -9.55 12.98
C GLU A 236 7.40 -11.04 12.63
N ASN A 237 6.63 -11.52 11.65
CA ASN A 237 6.61 -12.92 11.24
C ASN A 237 7.52 -13.17 10.02
N SER A 238 8.76 -13.55 10.27
CA SER A 238 9.77 -13.79 9.24
C SER A 238 9.44 -14.95 8.28
N TYR A 239 8.48 -15.83 8.62
CA TYR A 239 8.09 -16.93 7.74
C TYR A 239 7.03 -16.54 6.70
N LEU A 240 6.44 -15.34 6.80
CA LEU A 240 5.54 -14.79 5.78
C LEU A 240 6.37 -14.20 4.62
N ASN A 241 6.37 -14.87 3.47
CA ASN A 241 7.04 -14.44 2.26
C ASN A 241 6.31 -14.94 1.01
N GLY A 242 6.18 -14.10 -0.01
CA GLY A 242 5.57 -14.45 -1.30
C GLY A 242 4.05 -14.60 -1.25
N GLU A 243 3.37 -14.24 -0.17
CA GLU A 243 1.95 -14.45 0.05
C GLU A 243 1.12 -13.18 -0.22
N ILE A 244 -0.12 -13.40 -0.61
CA ILE A 244 -1.13 -12.36 -0.71
C ILE A 244 -2.18 -12.57 0.38
N ILE A 245 -2.25 -11.66 1.34
CA ILE A 245 -3.15 -11.76 2.48
C ILE A 245 -4.38 -10.87 2.24
N ARG A 246 -5.54 -11.49 2.07
CA ARG A 246 -6.81 -10.77 2.03
C ARG A 246 -7.22 -10.34 3.44
N ILE A 247 -7.59 -9.05 3.59
CA ILE A 247 -8.17 -8.51 4.82
C ILE A 247 -9.47 -7.79 4.44
N ASP A 248 -10.58 -8.52 4.44
CA ASP A 248 -11.80 -8.10 3.74
C ASP A 248 -13.11 -8.49 4.42
N GLY A 249 -13.07 -9.04 5.65
CA GLY A 249 -14.29 -9.49 6.33
C GLY A 249 -15.08 -10.57 5.55
N ALA A 250 -14.40 -11.34 4.72
CA ALA A 250 -14.93 -12.36 3.82
C ALA A 250 -15.84 -11.81 2.71
N ILE A 251 -15.80 -10.49 2.41
CA ILE A 251 -16.57 -9.91 1.30
C ILE A 251 -16.10 -10.49 -0.04
N ARG A 252 -17.06 -10.73 -0.93
CA ARG A 252 -16.83 -11.03 -2.34
C ARG A 252 -17.70 -10.08 -3.16
N PHE A 253 -17.07 -9.28 -4.01
CA PHE A 253 -17.83 -8.32 -4.79
C PHE A 253 -18.72 -9.00 -5.82
N GLY A 254 -19.97 -8.57 -5.89
CA GLY A 254 -20.81 -8.84 -7.04
C GLY A 254 -20.40 -7.99 -8.25
N PRO A 255 -21.08 -8.17 -9.40
CA PRO A 255 -20.75 -7.43 -10.62
C PRO A 255 -20.95 -5.92 -10.49
N LYS A 256 -21.77 -5.47 -9.56
CA LYS A 256 -22.00 -4.04 -9.26
C LYS A 256 -21.56 -3.70 -7.85
N SER A 257 -20.92 -2.53 -7.69
CA SER A 257 -20.71 -1.99 -6.36
C SER A 257 -22.05 -1.51 -5.75
N PRO A 258 -22.15 -1.39 -4.41
CA PRO A 258 -23.33 -0.81 -3.77
C PRO A 258 -23.62 0.66 -4.17
N ARG A 259 -22.72 1.30 -4.90
CA ARG A 259 -22.90 2.66 -5.42
C ARG A 259 -23.79 2.72 -6.69
N GLY A 260 -24.28 1.61 -7.20
CA GLY A 260 -25.17 1.51 -8.37
C GLY A 260 -24.56 0.87 -9.61
#